data_81ba9e290eee23c008f7e4fac47635da
#
_entry.id   81ba9e290eee23c008f7e4fac47635da
#
_cell.length_a   1.000
_cell.length_b   1.000
_cell.length_c   1.000
_cell.angle_alpha   90.00
_cell.angle_beta   90.00
_cell.angle_gamma   90.00
#
_symmetry.space_group_name_H-M   'P 1'
#
loop_
_entity.id
_entity.type
_entity.pdbx_description
1 polymer ?
#
loop_
_entity_poly.entity_id
_entity_poly.type
_entity_poly.pdbx_seq_one_letter_code
_entity_poly.pdbx_strand_id
1 'polypeptide(L)'
;MTPLITVKNLCMEFNGNIVLNDINFEIAEGETVGIIGRSGAGKTVLMHLMRGVDQPPSRGSIIYHIAACDACDYVGVPSEAGKPCPACGAELKPVDVDFWTEESAPMKRRLMRRTAIMFQRTFALYGDDRVIENVLRALDDIGYPGEKAIGRAADLIDQVRLSHRMMHIARDLSGGEKQRVVLARQLAKNPFLLFADEPTGTLDPETATLVHRMLTESARINDMAVVVTSHFSNVIEDVADRAILLEDGEILAIGAPDEVIGRFMQDYSDTAQYEAAEVGEKIVVARDVVKRYLSVDRGVVRAVNGVSFDVNEQEIFGIIGKSGAGKTTLSRIISGILEPTSGEMNVRIGDNWVDMTKPGIEHRGRAKGYIGLLHQEYDLYPHRTVLDNLTDAIGLEFPKELAMRKAIITLGMAGFTPEKSREILGRYPDQLSEGEKHRVALAQVLIREPLLVVLDEPTGTMDPITKIDVKHSILHAREEMDETFIVVSHDMDFVRDICDRVALMRGGKIIKMGPTEEVLAHLTEDERKVMGAGAP
;
A
#
# COMPACT_ATOMS: atom_id res chain seq x y z
N MET A 1 29.12 -17.38 4.89
CA MET A 1 27.91 -18.19 4.95
C MET A 1 27.77 -18.91 3.60
N THR A 2 27.25 -20.13 3.58
CA THR A 2 27.05 -20.85 2.31
C THR A 2 25.86 -20.23 1.59
N PRO A 3 25.99 -19.86 0.30
CA PRO A 3 24.85 -19.28 -0.43
C PRO A 3 23.76 -20.35 -0.60
N LEU A 4 22.49 -19.93 -0.44
CA LEU A 4 21.31 -20.72 -0.76
C LEU A 4 20.87 -20.44 -2.22
N ILE A 5 20.94 -19.17 -2.63
CA ILE A 5 20.65 -18.73 -4.00
C ILE A 5 21.77 -17.82 -4.48
N THR A 6 22.19 -18.04 -5.73
CA THR A 6 23.08 -17.11 -6.45
C THR A 6 22.37 -16.63 -7.73
N VAL A 7 22.21 -15.33 -7.89
CA VAL A 7 21.68 -14.69 -9.09
C VAL A 7 22.83 -14.09 -9.87
N LYS A 8 22.97 -14.43 -11.18
CA LYS A 8 24.09 -14.01 -12.02
C LYS A 8 23.61 -13.40 -13.34
N ASN A 9 24.02 -12.16 -13.58
CA ASN A 9 23.80 -11.40 -14.83
C ASN A 9 22.35 -11.50 -15.32
N LEU A 10 21.38 -11.47 -14.38
CA LEU A 10 19.98 -11.70 -14.66
C LEU A 10 19.38 -10.48 -15.36
N CYS A 11 18.80 -10.70 -16.54
CA CYS A 11 18.07 -9.70 -17.30
C CYS A 11 16.68 -10.20 -17.64
N MET A 12 15.69 -9.28 -17.62
CA MET A 12 14.33 -9.57 -18.02
C MET A 12 13.77 -8.45 -18.90
N GLU A 13 13.20 -8.85 -20.02
CA GLU A 13 12.62 -7.94 -21.02
C GLU A 13 11.18 -8.37 -21.34
N PHE A 14 10.28 -7.39 -21.42
CA PHE A 14 8.89 -7.60 -21.87
C PHE A 14 8.60 -6.65 -23.04
N ASN A 15 8.25 -7.18 -24.20
CA ASN A 15 7.86 -6.39 -25.37
C ASN A 15 8.88 -5.28 -25.76
N GLY A 16 10.17 -5.56 -25.62
CA GLY A 16 11.23 -4.60 -25.93
C GLY A 16 11.59 -3.64 -24.77
N ASN A 17 10.90 -3.71 -23.65
CA ASN A 17 11.22 -2.92 -22.46
C ASN A 17 12.02 -3.76 -21.46
N ILE A 18 13.21 -3.30 -21.11
CA ILE A 18 14.07 -3.93 -20.10
C ILE A 18 13.49 -3.58 -18.72
N VAL A 19 13.13 -4.62 -17.95
CA VAL A 19 12.59 -4.50 -16.59
C VAL A 19 13.64 -4.83 -15.54
N LEU A 20 14.57 -5.76 -15.85
CA LEU A 20 15.74 -6.06 -15.02
C LEU A 20 16.98 -6.11 -15.91
N ASN A 21 18.06 -5.47 -15.44
CA ASN A 21 19.31 -5.36 -16.17
C ASN A 21 20.49 -5.72 -15.28
N ASP A 22 21.20 -6.78 -15.66
CA ASP A 22 22.45 -7.24 -15.04
C ASP A 22 22.40 -7.40 -13.50
N ILE A 23 21.35 -8.03 -12.99
CA ILE A 23 21.14 -8.26 -11.56
C ILE A 23 22.08 -9.35 -11.05
N ASN A 24 22.86 -9.00 -10.02
CA ASN A 24 23.85 -9.89 -9.42
C ASN A 24 23.79 -9.79 -7.88
N PHE A 25 23.45 -10.90 -7.18
CA PHE A 25 23.50 -11.00 -5.71
C PHE A 25 23.39 -12.46 -5.26
N GLU A 26 23.61 -12.67 -3.96
CA GLU A 26 23.46 -13.97 -3.32
C GLU A 26 22.54 -13.83 -2.10
N ILE A 27 21.90 -14.93 -1.73
CA ILE A 27 21.10 -15.08 -0.51
C ILE A 27 21.68 -16.23 0.29
N ALA A 28 22.00 -16.01 1.55
CA ALA A 28 22.52 -17.04 2.42
C ALA A 28 21.41 -17.89 3.04
N GLU A 29 21.77 -19.07 3.55
CA GLU A 29 20.89 -19.93 4.33
C GLU A 29 20.42 -19.21 5.61
N GLY A 30 19.09 -19.20 5.88
CA GLY A 30 18.48 -18.57 7.05
C GLY A 30 18.48 -17.04 7.03
N GLU A 31 18.99 -16.41 5.97
CA GLU A 31 19.06 -14.95 5.84
C GLU A 31 17.70 -14.35 5.45
N THR A 32 17.36 -13.21 6.06
CA THR A 32 16.23 -12.38 5.61
C THR A 32 16.76 -11.23 4.76
N VAL A 33 16.48 -11.27 3.45
CA VAL A 33 16.87 -10.22 2.49
C VAL A 33 15.68 -9.34 2.14
N GLY A 34 15.81 -8.04 2.38
CA GLY A 34 14.86 -7.02 1.97
C GLY A 34 15.19 -6.43 0.61
N ILE A 35 14.23 -6.34 -0.31
CA ILE A 35 14.39 -5.65 -1.59
C ILE A 35 13.53 -4.39 -1.55
N ILE A 36 14.17 -3.23 -1.48
CA ILE A 36 13.54 -1.91 -1.47
C ILE A 36 13.67 -1.23 -2.82
N GLY A 37 12.71 -0.39 -3.20
CA GLY A 37 12.72 0.39 -4.42
C GLY A 37 11.35 0.93 -4.74
N ARG A 38 11.26 1.86 -5.70
CA ARG A 38 10.01 2.46 -6.16
C ARG A 38 9.02 1.43 -6.72
N SER A 39 7.76 1.81 -6.80
CA SER A 39 6.78 1.06 -7.61
C SER A 39 7.25 1.02 -9.07
N GLY A 40 7.23 -0.17 -9.67
CA GLY A 40 7.74 -0.36 -11.04
C GLY A 40 9.25 -0.64 -11.17
N ALA A 41 10.04 -0.60 -10.11
CA ALA A 41 11.50 -0.88 -10.15
C ALA A 41 11.87 -2.33 -10.51
N GLY A 42 10.89 -3.25 -10.66
CA GLY A 42 11.15 -4.65 -11.01
C GLY A 42 11.18 -5.64 -9.83
N LYS A 43 10.89 -5.21 -8.59
CA LYS A 43 10.94 -6.05 -7.36
C LYS A 43 10.11 -7.34 -7.47
N THR A 44 8.83 -7.20 -7.83
CA THR A 44 7.92 -8.34 -8.01
C THR A 44 8.39 -9.28 -9.12
N VAL A 45 8.89 -8.72 -10.24
CA VAL A 45 9.42 -9.51 -11.36
C VAL A 45 10.65 -10.32 -10.92
N LEU A 46 11.58 -9.69 -10.19
CA LEU A 46 12.77 -10.37 -9.65
C LEU A 46 12.38 -11.53 -8.71
N MET A 47 11.44 -11.28 -7.80
CA MET A 47 10.94 -12.31 -6.90
C MET A 47 10.23 -13.45 -7.65
N HIS A 48 9.40 -13.12 -8.64
CA HIS A 48 8.71 -14.13 -9.46
C HIS A 48 9.68 -15.00 -10.25
N LEU A 49 10.75 -14.40 -10.80
CA LEU A 49 11.80 -15.17 -11.47
C LEU A 49 12.52 -16.13 -10.52
N MET A 50 12.85 -15.69 -9.29
CA MET A 50 13.43 -16.58 -8.29
C MET A 50 12.47 -17.68 -7.87
N ARG A 51 11.18 -17.39 -7.74
CA ARG A 51 10.15 -18.38 -7.34
C ARG A 51 9.69 -19.27 -8.49
N GLY A 52 9.91 -18.88 -9.74
CA GLY A 52 9.47 -19.62 -10.92
C GLY A 52 7.97 -19.50 -11.22
N VAL A 53 7.39 -18.35 -10.95
CA VAL A 53 5.97 -18.04 -11.24
C VAL A 53 5.80 -17.59 -12.69
N ASP A 54 6.73 -16.77 -13.19
CA ASP A 54 6.68 -16.19 -14.54
C ASP A 54 7.45 -17.03 -15.58
N GLN A 55 7.65 -16.44 -16.75
CA GLN A 55 8.47 -17.00 -17.83
C GLN A 55 9.97 -16.95 -17.48
N PRO A 56 10.82 -17.73 -18.18
CA PRO A 56 12.27 -17.70 -17.99
C PRO A 56 12.86 -16.29 -18.20
N PRO A 57 13.97 -15.95 -17.51
CA PRO A 57 14.67 -14.71 -17.76
C PRO A 57 15.18 -14.61 -19.20
N SER A 58 15.29 -13.39 -19.72
CA SER A 58 15.82 -13.16 -21.07
C SER A 58 17.31 -13.51 -21.17
N ARG A 59 18.06 -13.35 -20.07
CA ARG A 59 19.50 -13.69 -19.93
C ARG A 59 19.85 -13.88 -18.46
N GLY A 60 20.95 -14.57 -18.19
CA GLY A 60 21.47 -14.83 -16.85
C GLY A 60 20.94 -16.11 -16.23
N SER A 61 21.29 -16.37 -14.99
CA SER A 61 20.93 -17.60 -14.28
C SER A 61 20.56 -17.35 -12.83
N ILE A 62 19.74 -18.25 -12.28
CA ILE A 62 19.36 -18.31 -10.86
C ILE A 62 19.73 -19.72 -10.38
N ILE A 63 20.76 -19.82 -9.55
CA ILE A 63 21.31 -21.08 -9.09
C ILE A 63 20.89 -21.30 -7.64
N TYR A 64 20.18 -22.40 -7.39
CA TYR A 64 19.87 -22.90 -6.05
C TYR A 64 20.91 -23.89 -5.60
N HIS A 65 21.55 -23.62 -4.47
CA HIS A 65 22.46 -24.52 -3.79
C HIS A 65 21.67 -25.29 -2.73
N ILE A 66 21.55 -26.60 -2.86
CA ILE A 66 20.67 -27.42 -2.01
C ILE A 66 21.32 -28.73 -1.62
N ALA A 67 20.74 -29.37 -0.61
CA ALA A 67 20.97 -30.78 -0.31
C ALA A 67 19.78 -31.59 -0.82
N ALA A 68 20.00 -32.56 -1.72
CA ALA A 68 18.95 -33.37 -2.32
C ALA A 68 19.08 -34.84 -2.00
N CYS A 69 17.96 -35.53 -1.83
CA CYS A 69 17.90 -36.97 -1.65
C CYS A 69 17.72 -37.69 -2.99
N ASP A 70 18.53 -38.74 -3.27
CA ASP A 70 18.37 -39.55 -4.47
C ASP A 70 17.27 -40.61 -4.32
N ALA A 71 16.91 -40.95 -3.07
CA ALA A 71 15.95 -42.03 -2.78
C ALA A 71 14.49 -41.50 -2.63
N CYS A 72 14.29 -40.21 -2.43
CA CYS A 72 12.95 -39.60 -2.31
C CYS A 72 12.96 -38.14 -2.81
N ASP A 73 11.80 -37.48 -2.79
CA ASP A 73 11.63 -36.11 -3.28
C ASP A 73 12.13 -35.00 -2.32
N TYR A 74 12.77 -35.37 -1.19
CA TYR A 74 13.22 -34.42 -0.20
C TYR A 74 14.34 -33.54 -0.76
N VAL A 75 14.22 -32.22 -0.52
CA VAL A 75 15.26 -31.22 -0.72
C VAL A 75 15.35 -30.34 0.52
N GLY A 76 16.57 -29.98 0.91
CA GLY A 76 16.85 -29.15 2.08
C GLY A 76 17.91 -28.10 1.78
N VAL A 77 18.33 -27.41 2.81
CA VAL A 77 19.33 -26.34 2.75
C VAL A 77 20.74 -26.90 2.58
N PRO A 78 21.71 -26.11 2.08
CA PRO A 78 23.08 -26.58 1.83
C PRO A 78 23.75 -27.25 3.03
N SER A 79 23.50 -26.75 4.24
CA SER A 79 24.09 -27.27 5.49
C SER A 79 23.58 -28.69 5.88
N GLU A 80 22.54 -29.20 5.22
CA GLU A 80 22.05 -30.56 5.39
C GLU A 80 22.81 -31.60 4.56
N ALA A 81 23.68 -31.18 3.63
CA ALA A 81 24.49 -32.08 2.82
C ALA A 81 25.36 -32.99 3.69
N GLY A 82 25.39 -34.30 3.35
CA GLY A 82 26.07 -35.33 4.13
C GLY A 82 25.28 -35.83 5.36
N LYS A 83 24.13 -35.21 5.69
CA LYS A 83 23.25 -35.70 6.78
C LYS A 83 22.23 -36.73 6.28
N PRO A 84 21.68 -37.55 7.17
CA PRO A 84 20.58 -38.45 6.80
C PRO A 84 19.33 -37.67 6.43
N CYS A 85 18.67 -38.08 5.34
CA CYS A 85 17.40 -37.50 4.89
C CYS A 85 16.30 -37.67 5.95
N PRO A 86 15.62 -36.63 6.37
CA PRO A 86 14.54 -36.70 7.37
C PRO A 86 13.35 -37.56 6.93
N ALA A 87 13.15 -37.77 5.61
CA ALA A 87 12.02 -38.51 5.09
C ALA A 87 12.30 -40.02 4.92
N CYS A 88 13.52 -40.44 4.52
CA CYS A 88 13.84 -41.83 4.18
C CYS A 88 15.15 -42.36 4.79
N GLY A 89 15.95 -41.51 5.45
CA GLY A 89 17.22 -41.89 6.08
C GLY A 89 18.42 -42.01 5.15
N ALA A 90 18.26 -41.88 3.82
CA ALA A 90 19.36 -41.87 2.87
C ALA A 90 20.23 -40.59 3.02
N GLU A 91 21.50 -40.66 2.63
CA GLU A 91 22.40 -39.52 2.69
C GLU A 91 21.99 -38.42 1.70
N LEU A 92 21.97 -37.17 2.15
CA LEU A 92 21.70 -35.98 1.32
C LEU A 92 22.97 -35.54 0.60
N LYS A 93 22.86 -35.29 -0.71
CA LYS A 93 23.97 -34.85 -1.55
C LYS A 93 23.86 -33.36 -1.89
N PRO A 94 24.99 -32.62 -1.94
CA PRO A 94 24.97 -31.25 -2.40
C PRO A 94 24.67 -31.22 -3.92
N VAL A 95 23.78 -30.33 -4.34
CA VAL A 95 23.38 -30.17 -5.76
C VAL A 95 23.19 -28.70 -6.05
N ASP A 96 23.80 -28.24 -7.15
CA ASP A 96 23.55 -26.92 -7.71
C ASP A 96 22.53 -27.03 -8.84
N VAL A 97 21.47 -26.25 -8.76
CA VAL A 97 20.35 -26.29 -9.70
C VAL A 97 20.22 -24.94 -10.37
N ASP A 98 20.58 -24.85 -11.65
CA ASP A 98 20.19 -23.68 -12.45
C ASP A 98 18.70 -23.77 -12.75
N PHE A 99 17.93 -22.90 -12.12
CA PHE A 99 16.49 -23.03 -11.97
C PHE A 99 15.70 -22.99 -13.29
N TRP A 100 16.24 -22.31 -14.31
CA TRP A 100 15.54 -22.10 -15.57
C TRP A 100 15.99 -22.98 -16.73
N THR A 101 16.93 -23.89 -16.52
CA THR A 101 17.32 -24.87 -17.55
C THR A 101 16.27 -25.98 -17.68
N GLU A 102 16.11 -26.56 -18.87
CA GLU A 102 15.20 -27.67 -19.12
C GLU A 102 15.59 -28.93 -18.30
N GLU A 103 16.88 -29.16 -18.14
CA GLU A 103 17.42 -30.29 -17.37
C GLU A 103 17.02 -30.23 -15.89
N SER A 104 16.81 -29.03 -15.37
CA SER A 104 16.41 -28.80 -13.97
C SER A 104 14.93 -28.98 -13.68
N ALA A 105 14.08 -29.24 -14.68
CA ALA A 105 12.63 -29.32 -14.51
C ALA A 105 12.15 -30.30 -13.41
N PRO A 106 12.74 -31.49 -13.23
CA PRO A 106 12.36 -32.40 -12.12
C PRO A 106 12.74 -31.79 -10.75
N MET A 107 13.93 -31.18 -10.64
CA MET A 107 14.42 -30.60 -9.40
C MET A 107 13.65 -29.31 -9.07
N LYS A 108 13.30 -28.51 -10.07
CA LYS A 108 12.46 -27.32 -9.93
C LYS A 108 11.13 -27.66 -9.23
N ARG A 109 10.46 -28.77 -9.61
CA ARG A 109 9.22 -29.22 -8.94
C ARG A 109 9.43 -29.56 -7.47
N ARG A 110 10.56 -30.20 -7.13
CA ARG A 110 10.92 -30.51 -5.73
C ARG A 110 11.18 -29.25 -4.93
N LEU A 111 11.95 -28.28 -5.49
CA LEU A 111 12.21 -26.96 -4.89
C LEU A 111 10.91 -26.21 -4.63
N MET A 112 10.00 -26.15 -5.61
CA MET A 112 8.73 -25.41 -5.48
C MET A 112 7.81 -25.96 -4.38
N ARG A 113 7.92 -27.23 -4.00
CA ARG A 113 7.18 -27.81 -2.85
C ARG A 113 7.73 -27.34 -1.51
N ARG A 114 9.01 -26.99 -1.43
CA ARG A 114 9.73 -26.55 -0.23
C ARG A 114 10.03 -25.06 -0.20
N THR A 115 9.50 -24.31 -1.16
CA THR A 115 9.52 -22.85 -1.18
C THR A 115 8.10 -22.31 -1.10
N ALA A 116 7.93 -21.22 -0.37
CA ALA A 116 6.63 -20.59 -0.14
C ALA A 116 6.59 -19.18 -0.77
N ILE A 117 5.38 -18.68 -1.05
CA ILE A 117 5.18 -17.31 -1.54
C ILE A 117 3.93 -16.70 -0.90
N MET A 118 4.07 -15.46 -0.44
CA MET A 118 2.96 -14.60 -0.03
C MET A 118 2.86 -13.45 -1.03
N PHE A 119 1.71 -13.32 -1.67
CA PHE A 119 1.42 -12.22 -2.59
C PHE A 119 0.81 -11.02 -1.82
N GLN A 120 0.95 -9.83 -2.39
CA GLN A 120 0.38 -8.59 -1.88
C GLN A 120 -1.14 -8.71 -1.62
N ARG A 121 -1.87 -9.41 -2.47
CA ARG A 121 -3.32 -9.63 -2.34
C ARG A 121 -3.62 -11.01 -1.75
N THR A 122 -4.58 -11.05 -0.82
CA THR A 122 -4.99 -12.27 -0.08
C THR A 122 -5.86 -13.25 -0.90
N PHE A 123 -5.74 -13.27 -2.23
CA PHE A 123 -6.51 -14.18 -3.11
C PHE A 123 -6.22 -15.68 -2.88
N ALA A 124 -5.19 -15.99 -2.09
CA ALA A 124 -4.81 -17.37 -1.79
C ALA A 124 -5.70 -18.05 -0.74
N LEU A 125 -6.73 -17.36 -0.20
CA LEU A 125 -7.63 -17.94 0.81
C LEU A 125 -8.89 -18.51 0.17
N TYR A 126 -9.33 -19.65 0.68
CA TYR A 126 -10.68 -20.15 0.45
C TYR A 126 -11.62 -19.38 1.39
N GLY A 127 -12.31 -18.37 0.85
CA GLY A 127 -13.05 -17.40 1.63
C GLY A 127 -14.20 -17.99 2.44
N ASP A 128 -14.85 -19.04 1.92
CA ASP A 128 -15.99 -19.72 2.55
C ASP A 128 -15.58 -20.79 3.56
N ASP A 129 -14.31 -21.17 3.57
CA ASP A 129 -13.75 -22.13 4.53
C ASP A 129 -13.42 -21.44 5.85
N ARG A 130 -13.40 -22.21 6.93
CA ARG A 130 -12.89 -21.77 8.23
C ARG A 130 -11.37 -21.59 8.18
N VAL A 131 -10.83 -20.85 9.13
CA VAL A 131 -9.37 -20.66 9.28
C VAL A 131 -8.64 -22.00 9.34
N ILE A 132 -9.12 -22.93 10.18
CA ILE A 132 -8.51 -24.25 10.31
C ILE A 132 -8.60 -25.07 9.02
N GLU A 133 -9.71 -25.00 8.30
CA GLU A 133 -9.92 -25.72 7.03
C GLU A 133 -8.96 -25.23 5.95
N ASN A 134 -8.70 -23.91 5.91
CA ASN A 134 -7.71 -23.32 5.02
C ASN A 134 -6.30 -23.90 5.24
N VAL A 135 -5.91 -24.13 6.51
CA VAL A 135 -4.59 -24.69 6.85
C VAL A 135 -4.57 -26.21 6.61
N LEU A 136 -5.67 -26.93 6.93
CA LEU A 136 -5.79 -28.37 6.66
C LEU A 136 -5.66 -28.68 5.18
N ARG A 137 -6.27 -27.87 4.28
CA ARG A 137 -6.09 -28.03 2.83
C ARG A 137 -4.61 -27.89 2.42
N ALA A 138 -3.90 -26.94 2.99
CA ALA A 138 -2.48 -26.77 2.69
C ALA A 138 -1.62 -27.96 3.17
N LEU A 139 -2.00 -28.59 4.27
CA LEU A 139 -1.37 -29.83 4.75
C LEU A 139 -1.72 -31.05 3.86
N ASP A 140 -2.95 -31.12 3.39
CA ASP A 140 -3.40 -32.17 2.46
C ASP A 140 -2.67 -32.07 1.11
N ASP A 141 -2.52 -30.88 0.56
CA ASP A 141 -1.79 -30.59 -0.69
C ASP A 141 -0.34 -31.11 -0.69
N ILE A 142 0.29 -31.20 0.49
CA ILE A 142 1.65 -31.76 0.66
C ILE A 142 1.66 -33.24 1.08
N GLY A 143 0.48 -33.87 1.24
CA GLY A 143 0.34 -35.24 1.68
C GLY A 143 0.67 -35.47 3.16
N TYR A 144 0.42 -34.47 4.03
CA TYR A 144 0.67 -34.60 5.47
C TYR A 144 -0.26 -35.66 6.10
N PRO A 145 0.24 -36.55 7.01
CA PRO A 145 -0.57 -37.61 7.60
C PRO A 145 -1.85 -37.10 8.28
N GLY A 146 -3.03 -37.55 7.79
CA GLY A 146 -4.33 -37.03 8.22
C GLY A 146 -4.58 -37.15 9.73
N GLU A 147 -4.11 -38.22 10.37
CA GLU A 147 -4.22 -38.42 11.83
C GLU A 147 -3.54 -37.29 12.66
N LYS A 148 -2.48 -36.69 12.10
CA LYS A 148 -1.71 -35.63 12.75
C LYS A 148 -2.05 -34.21 12.22
N ALA A 149 -2.84 -34.11 11.14
CA ALA A 149 -3.07 -32.86 10.43
C ALA A 149 -3.80 -31.83 11.29
N ILE A 150 -4.78 -32.22 12.10
CA ILE A 150 -5.55 -31.31 12.96
C ILE A 150 -4.65 -30.67 14.03
N GLY A 151 -3.80 -31.48 14.70
CA GLY A 151 -2.84 -30.97 15.67
C GLY A 151 -1.85 -29.99 15.03
N ARG A 152 -1.27 -30.38 13.88
CA ARG A 152 -0.33 -29.53 13.14
C ARG A 152 -0.98 -28.22 12.65
N ALA A 153 -2.23 -28.27 12.19
CA ALA A 153 -2.98 -27.07 11.78
C ALA A 153 -3.20 -26.13 12.98
N ALA A 154 -3.55 -26.69 14.15
CA ALA A 154 -3.72 -25.90 15.36
C ALA A 154 -2.41 -25.20 15.78
N ASP A 155 -1.28 -25.94 15.76
CA ASP A 155 0.05 -25.38 16.08
C ASP A 155 0.43 -24.23 15.13
N LEU A 156 0.19 -24.39 13.82
CA LEU A 156 0.46 -23.36 12.82
C LEU A 156 -0.42 -22.11 13.01
N ILE A 157 -1.69 -22.31 13.37
CA ILE A 157 -2.62 -21.20 13.66
C ILE A 157 -2.21 -20.49 14.96
N ASP A 158 -1.72 -21.22 15.96
CA ASP A 158 -1.20 -20.63 17.19
C ASP A 158 0.07 -19.84 16.93
N GLN A 159 0.99 -20.35 16.11
CA GLN A 159 2.22 -19.65 15.70
C GLN A 159 1.92 -18.28 15.07
N VAL A 160 0.82 -18.14 14.31
CA VAL A 160 0.36 -16.85 13.75
C VAL A 160 -0.64 -16.11 14.65
N ARG A 161 -0.79 -16.52 15.91
CA ARG A 161 -1.65 -15.89 16.94
C ARG A 161 -3.11 -15.73 16.50
N LEU A 162 -3.67 -16.78 15.86
CA LEU A 162 -5.07 -16.81 15.40
C LEU A 162 -5.92 -17.89 16.07
N SER A 163 -5.47 -18.50 17.17
CA SER A 163 -6.18 -19.58 17.87
C SER A 163 -7.61 -19.18 18.26
N HIS A 164 -7.83 -17.90 18.64
CA HIS A 164 -9.13 -17.35 18.96
C HIS A 164 -10.08 -17.18 17.74
N ARG A 165 -9.56 -17.30 16.51
CA ARG A 165 -10.29 -17.20 15.24
C ARG A 165 -10.36 -18.51 14.47
N MET A 166 -9.82 -19.60 15.01
CA MET A 166 -9.66 -20.89 14.33
C MET A 166 -10.92 -21.39 13.62
N MET A 167 -12.10 -21.17 14.22
CA MET A 167 -13.40 -21.60 13.70
C MET A 167 -14.14 -20.52 12.90
N HIS A 168 -13.58 -19.31 12.74
CA HIS A 168 -14.20 -18.24 11.94
C HIS A 168 -14.05 -18.53 10.44
N ILE A 169 -15.01 -18.02 9.66
CA ILE A 169 -14.96 -18.08 8.19
C ILE A 169 -13.93 -17.05 7.70
N ALA A 170 -13.06 -17.47 6.77
CA ALA A 170 -11.92 -16.65 6.35
C ALA A 170 -12.32 -15.32 5.70
N ARG A 171 -13.45 -15.24 4.98
CA ARG A 171 -13.93 -13.98 4.38
C ARG A 171 -14.27 -12.90 5.41
N ASP A 172 -14.67 -13.28 6.63
CA ASP A 172 -15.14 -12.37 7.68
C ASP A 172 -13.98 -11.80 8.53
N LEU A 173 -12.74 -12.23 8.24
CA LEU A 173 -11.53 -11.75 8.91
C LEU A 173 -11.12 -10.37 8.41
N SER A 174 -10.43 -9.60 9.27
CA SER A 174 -9.73 -8.39 8.88
C SER A 174 -8.58 -8.66 7.89
N GLY A 175 -8.09 -7.64 7.20
CA GLY A 175 -6.97 -7.78 6.25
C GLY A 175 -5.74 -8.43 6.87
N GLY A 176 -5.33 -7.98 8.05
CA GLY A 176 -4.18 -8.54 8.77
C GLY A 176 -4.43 -9.96 9.31
N GLU A 177 -5.64 -10.30 9.74
CA GLU A 177 -5.99 -11.68 10.09
C GLU A 177 -5.91 -12.60 8.87
N LYS A 178 -6.38 -12.13 7.70
CA LYS A 178 -6.25 -12.86 6.42
C LYS A 178 -4.79 -13.12 6.05
N GLN A 179 -3.91 -12.10 6.15
CA GLN A 179 -2.48 -12.27 5.88
C GLN A 179 -1.84 -13.30 6.80
N ARG A 180 -2.23 -13.32 8.08
CA ARG A 180 -1.74 -14.33 9.04
C ARG A 180 -2.22 -15.74 8.71
N VAL A 181 -3.45 -15.92 8.21
CA VAL A 181 -3.92 -17.23 7.70
C VAL A 181 -3.11 -17.65 6.47
N VAL A 182 -2.81 -16.71 5.55
CA VAL A 182 -1.93 -16.98 4.40
C VAL A 182 -0.55 -17.44 4.87
N LEU A 183 0.05 -16.75 5.85
CA LEU A 183 1.33 -17.18 6.42
C LEU A 183 1.26 -18.60 7.01
N ALA A 184 0.25 -18.92 7.82
CA ALA A 184 0.06 -20.28 8.37
C ALA A 184 -0.03 -21.35 7.27
N ARG A 185 -0.74 -21.07 6.18
CA ARG A 185 -0.82 -21.95 5.00
C ARG A 185 0.52 -22.15 4.31
N GLN A 186 1.34 -21.09 4.21
CA GLN A 186 2.66 -21.22 3.62
C GLN A 186 3.62 -22.01 4.53
N LEU A 187 3.56 -21.80 5.85
CA LEU A 187 4.34 -22.55 6.84
C LEU A 187 3.95 -24.05 6.88
N ALA A 188 2.71 -24.41 6.52
CA ALA A 188 2.29 -25.80 6.40
C ALA A 188 3.17 -26.60 5.46
N LYS A 189 3.74 -25.98 4.41
CA LYS A 189 4.65 -26.62 3.45
C LYS A 189 6.04 -26.92 4.03
N ASN A 190 6.31 -26.52 5.27
CA ASN A 190 7.62 -26.58 5.91
C ASN A 190 8.73 -26.04 4.97
N PRO A 191 8.60 -24.78 4.50
CA PRO A 191 9.52 -24.23 3.52
C PRO A 191 10.89 -23.92 4.14
N PHE A 192 11.96 -24.04 3.36
CA PHE A 192 13.27 -23.50 3.73
C PHE A 192 13.50 -22.08 3.18
N LEU A 193 12.59 -21.60 2.32
CA LEU A 193 12.62 -20.26 1.73
C LEU A 193 11.20 -19.73 1.54
N LEU A 194 10.95 -18.51 2.01
CA LEU A 194 9.70 -17.78 1.84
C LEU A 194 9.95 -16.50 1.05
N PHE A 195 9.17 -16.30 0.00
CA PHE A 195 9.06 -15.05 -0.73
C PHE A 195 7.83 -14.28 -0.23
N ALA A 196 7.98 -13.03 0.15
CA ALA A 196 6.91 -12.17 0.65
C ALA A 196 6.86 -10.87 -0.17
N ASP A 197 5.92 -10.80 -1.14
CA ASP A 197 5.74 -9.67 -2.02
C ASP A 197 4.80 -8.66 -1.38
N GLU A 198 5.36 -7.55 -0.90
CA GLU A 198 4.63 -6.45 -0.23
C GLU A 198 3.62 -6.97 0.81
N PRO A 199 4.02 -7.80 1.78
CA PRO A 199 3.11 -8.58 2.62
C PRO A 199 2.17 -7.73 3.48
N THR A 200 2.47 -6.44 3.66
CA THR A 200 1.73 -5.52 4.54
C THR A 200 1.29 -4.23 3.86
N GLY A 201 1.49 -4.10 2.55
CA GLY A 201 1.24 -2.87 1.80
C GLY A 201 -0.19 -2.33 1.84
N THR A 202 -1.18 -3.13 2.24
CA THR A 202 -2.60 -2.74 2.37
C THR A 202 -3.10 -2.68 3.81
N LEU A 203 -2.20 -2.84 4.79
CA LEU A 203 -2.53 -2.90 6.21
C LEU A 203 -2.26 -1.57 6.91
N ASP A 204 -3.02 -1.30 7.97
CA ASP A 204 -2.69 -0.20 8.88
C ASP A 204 -1.36 -0.46 9.61
N PRO A 205 -0.64 0.58 10.07
CA PRO A 205 0.71 0.46 10.65
C PRO A 205 0.81 -0.50 11.83
N GLU A 206 -0.19 -0.56 12.71
CA GLU A 206 -0.20 -1.43 13.88
C GLU A 206 -0.30 -2.91 13.47
N THR A 207 -1.22 -3.19 12.55
CA THR A 207 -1.40 -4.54 11.99
C THR A 207 -0.19 -4.97 11.16
N ALA A 208 0.42 -4.05 10.39
CA ALA A 208 1.62 -4.30 9.62
C ALA A 208 2.80 -4.71 10.52
N THR A 209 3.07 -3.97 11.60
CA THR A 209 4.11 -4.29 12.59
C THR A 209 3.91 -5.67 13.21
N LEU A 210 2.66 -6.07 13.47
CA LEU A 210 2.35 -7.41 13.98
C LEU A 210 2.70 -8.50 12.96
N VAL A 211 2.38 -8.30 11.68
CA VAL A 211 2.71 -9.26 10.60
C VAL A 211 4.22 -9.34 10.40
N HIS A 212 4.95 -8.21 10.42
CA HIS A 212 6.42 -8.17 10.34
C HIS A 212 7.06 -9.02 11.44
N ARG A 213 6.64 -8.82 12.69
CA ARG A 213 7.13 -9.60 13.83
C ARG A 213 6.88 -11.10 13.64
N MET A 214 5.70 -11.49 13.16
CA MET A 214 5.38 -12.89 12.91
C MET A 214 6.21 -13.49 11.78
N LEU A 215 6.48 -12.74 10.71
CA LEU A 215 7.39 -13.17 9.63
C LEU A 215 8.78 -13.46 10.19
N THR A 216 9.35 -12.52 10.96
CA THR A 216 10.68 -12.65 11.58
C THR A 216 10.73 -13.80 12.60
N GLU A 217 9.72 -13.91 13.47
CA GLU A 217 9.62 -15.00 14.43
C GLU A 217 9.51 -16.36 13.71
N SER A 218 8.69 -16.45 12.66
CA SER A 218 8.52 -17.67 11.87
C SER A 218 9.78 -18.07 11.11
N ALA A 219 10.51 -17.10 10.56
CA ALA A 219 11.80 -17.34 9.91
C ALA A 219 12.81 -17.97 10.88
N ARG A 220 12.94 -17.41 12.08
CA ARG A 220 13.85 -17.93 13.12
C ARG A 220 13.45 -19.31 13.66
N ILE A 221 12.15 -19.52 13.93
CA ILE A 221 11.65 -20.80 14.46
C ILE A 221 11.87 -21.94 13.45
N ASN A 222 11.70 -21.67 12.16
CA ASN A 222 11.77 -22.69 11.12
C ASN A 222 13.12 -22.73 10.39
N ASP A 223 14.12 -21.94 10.83
CA ASP A 223 15.43 -21.79 10.19
C ASP A 223 15.31 -21.54 8.67
N MET A 224 14.43 -20.60 8.32
CA MET A 224 13.95 -20.36 6.96
C MET A 224 14.53 -19.05 6.43
N ALA A 225 15.09 -19.07 5.23
CA ALA A 225 15.44 -17.83 4.54
C ALA A 225 14.17 -17.10 4.07
N VAL A 226 14.22 -15.77 4.08
CA VAL A 226 13.09 -14.92 3.64
C VAL A 226 13.57 -13.88 2.65
N VAL A 227 12.84 -13.72 1.55
CA VAL A 227 12.99 -12.58 0.63
C VAL A 227 11.72 -11.74 0.74
N VAL A 228 11.88 -10.51 1.21
CA VAL A 228 10.76 -9.58 1.36
C VAL A 228 10.94 -8.41 0.40
N THR A 229 9.92 -8.10 -0.40
CA THR A 229 9.91 -6.87 -1.19
C THR A 229 9.05 -5.83 -0.49
N SER A 230 9.47 -4.60 -0.51
CA SER A 230 8.67 -3.46 -0.04
C SER A 230 9.10 -2.15 -0.71
N HIS A 231 8.17 -1.23 -0.78
CA HIS A 231 8.43 0.17 -1.05
C HIS A 231 8.44 1.01 0.25
N PHE A 232 8.09 0.41 1.39
CA PHE A 232 8.14 1.02 2.70
C PHE A 232 9.47 0.71 3.39
N SER A 233 10.20 1.74 3.79
CA SER A 233 11.49 1.61 4.47
C SER A 233 11.39 0.89 5.82
N ASN A 234 10.35 1.21 6.61
CA ASN A 234 10.11 0.60 7.91
C ASN A 234 9.91 -0.92 7.84
N VAL A 235 9.34 -1.46 6.75
CA VAL A 235 9.22 -2.92 6.57
C VAL A 235 10.60 -3.56 6.48
N ILE A 236 11.48 -2.98 5.66
CA ILE A 236 12.84 -3.49 5.44
C ILE A 236 13.68 -3.34 6.72
N GLU A 237 13.55 -2.21 7.42
CA GLU A 237 14.23 -1.95 8.71
C GLU A 237 13.80 -2.95 9.80
N ASP A 238 12.50 -3.27 9.89
CA ASP A 238 11.94 -4.17 10.90
C ASP A 238 12.29 -5.65 10.69
N VAL A 239 12.45 -6.08 9.41
CA VAL A 239 12.43 -7.51 9.05
C VAL A 239 13.75 -8.00 8.51
N ALA A 240 14.51 -7.18 7.75
CA ALA A 240 15.63 -7.63 6.96
C ALA A 240 16.97 -7.64 7.73
N ASP A 241 17.78 -8.68 7.54
CA ASP A 241 19.16 -8.72 7.98
C ASP A 241 20.07 -7.92 7.01
N ARG A 242 19.71 -7.89 5.74
CA ARG A 242 20.40 -7.17 4.66
C ARG A 242 19.39 -6.65 3.65
N ALA A 243 19.65 -5.47 3.07
CA ALA A 243 18.80 -4.84 2.09
C ALA A 243 19.47 -4.72 0.72
N ILE A 244 18.64 -4.73 -0.34
CA ILE A 244 19.01 -4.49 -1.73
C ILE A 244 18.15 -3.32 -2.23
N LEU A 245 18.77 -2.25 -2.73
CA LEU A 245 18.09 -1.16 -3.41
C LEU A 245 18.02 -1.48 -4.90
N LEU A 246 16.80 -1.66 -5.40
CA LEU A 246 16.50 -1.87 -6.81
C LEU A 246 15.82 -0.62 -7.38
N GLU A 247 16.39 -0.02 -8.41
CA GLU A 247 15.85 1.15 -9.10
C GLU A 247 16.06 0.99 -10.61
N ASP A 248 15.05 1.32 -11.40
CA ASP A 248 15.06 1.21 -12.88
C ASP A 248 15.61 -0.14 -13.41
N GLY A 249 15.36 -1.22 -12.67
CA GLY A 249 15.79 -2.56 -13.02
C GLY A 249 17.25 -2.88 -12.71
N GLU A 250 17.96 -2.03 -11.98
CA GLU A 250 19.37 -2.22 -11.59
C GLU A 250 19.54 -2.19 -10.06
N ILE A 251 20.56 -2.90 -9.55
CA ILE A 251 20.91 -2.84 -8.13
C ILE A 251 21.84 -1.65 -7.89
N LEU A 252 21.37 -0.66 -7.13
CA LEU A 252 22.15 0.52 -6.77
C LEU A 252 22.96 0.36 -5.48
N ALA A 253 22.47 -0.45 -4.54
CA ALA A 253 23.16 -0.70 -3.28
C ALA A 253 22.77 -2.06 -2.71
N ILE A 254 23.71 -2.69 -1.99
CA ILE A 254 23.49 -3.87 -1.14
C ILE A 254 24.25 -3.62 0.16
N GLY A 255 23.58 -3.77 1.32
CA GLY A 255 24.23 -3.54 2.61
C GLY A 255 23.28 -3.68 3.79
N ALA A 256 23.65 -3.06 4.91
CA ALA A 256 22.79 -2.98 6.09
C ALA A 256 21.51 -2.19 5.76
N PRO A 257 20.34 -2.57 6.34
CA PRO A 257 19.07 -1.94 6.03
C PRO A 257 19.09 -0.41 6.18
N ASP A 258 19.64 0.12 7.26
CA ASP A 258 19.76 1.55 7.54
C ASP A 258 20.59 2.32 6.48
N GLU A 259 21.72 1.75 6.04
CA GLU A 259 22.56 2.34 5.00
C GLU A 259 21.84 2.39 3.64
N VAL A 260 21.19 1.29 3.27
CA VAL A 260 20.49 1.16 1.98
C VAL A 260 19.24 2.05 1.97
N ILE A 261 18.49 2.11 3.07
CA ILE A 261 17.35 3.02 3.25
C ILE A 261 17.82 4.48 3.22
N GLY A 262 18.93 4.80 3.90
CA GLY A 262 19.52 6.13 3.87
C GLY A 262 19.84 6.57 2.42
N ARG A 263 20.38 5.68 1.59
CA ARG A 263 20.64 5.95 0.18
C ARG A 263 19.36 6.09 -0.63
N PHE A 264 18.36 5.24 -0.39
CA PHE A 264 17.05 5.32 -1.03
C PHE A 264 16.33 6.64 -0.75
N MET A 265 16.55 7.22 0.44
CA MET A 265 15.95 8.50 0.85
C MET A 265 16.80 9.72 0.47
N GLN A 266 18.09 9.56 0.16
CA GLN A 266 18.99 10.68 -0.14
C GLN A 266 18.62 11.45 -1.41
N ASP A 267 18.12 10.77 -2.44
CA ASP A 267 17.71 11.38 -3.71
C ASP A 267 16.37 12.13 -3.59
N TYR A 268 15.75 12.08 -2.38
CA TYR A 268 14.42 12.62 -2.09
C TYR A 268 14.39 13.60 -0.92
N SER A 269 15.49 14.34 -0.70
CA SER A 269 15.47 15.45 0.24
C SER A 269 14.43 16.48 -0.22
N ASP A 270 13.40 16.65 0.59
CA ASP A 270 12.34 17.65 0.38
C ASP A 270 12.93 19.06 0.50
N THR A 271 13.35 19.64 -0.63
CA THR A 271 13.98 20.96 -0.70
C THR A 271 13.01 22.07 -1.09
N ALA A 272 11.77 21.73 -1.43
CA ALA A 272 10.77 22.72 -1.80
C ALA A 272 10.27 23.45 -0.54
N GLN A 273 10.66 24.73 -0.38
CA GLN A 273 10.08 25.64 0.61
C GLN A 273 8.86 26.29 -0.01
N TYR A 274 7.68 25.98 0.53
CA TYR A 274 6.43 26.65 0.16
C TYR A 274 6.14 27.77 1.16
N GLU A 275 5.77 28.94 0.66
CA GLU A 275 5.38 30.05 1.52
C GLU A 275 3.99 29.80 2.12
N ALA A 276 3.79 30.25 3.36
CA ALA A 276 2.47 30.19 3.99
C ALA A 276 1.52 31.12 3.20
N ALA A 277 0.40 30.58 2.73
CA ALA A 277 -0.58 31.39 2.00
C ALA A 277 -1.27 32.40 2.93
N GLU A 278 -1.62 33.58 2.41
CA GLU A 278 -2.52 34.49 3.10
C GLU A 278 -3.92 33.88 3.13
N VAL A 279 -4.37 33.52 4.32
CA VAL A 279 -5.66 32.84 4.54
C VAL A 279 -6.80 33.85 4.39
N GLY A 280 -7.74 33.58 3.49
CA GLY A 280 -8.88 34.46 3.20
C GLY A 280 -10.04 34.35 4.20
N GLU A 281 -11.25 34.69 3.75
CA GLU A 281 -12.47 34.59 4.55
C GLU A 281 -12.97 33.14 4.66
N LYS A 282 -13.93 32.90 5.57
CA LYS A 282 -14.51 31.55 5.73
C LYS A 282 -15.24 31.08 4.47
N ILE A 283 -14.91 29.87 4.02
CA ILE A 283 -15.55 29.18 2.89
C ILE A 283 -16.46 28.03 3.36
N VAL A 284 -16.13 27.36 4.48
CA VAL A 284 -16.94 26.28 5.08
C VAL A 284 -17.25 26.64 6.53
N VAL A 285 -18.51 26.48 6.94
CA VAL A 285 -18.94 26.60 8.34
C VAL A 285 -19.84 25.45 8.69
N ALA A 286 -19.45 24.67 9.70
CA ALA A 286 -20.20 23.56 10.27
C ALA A 286 -20.55 23.84 11.72
N ARG A 287 -21.80 23.57 12.14
CA ARG A 287 -22.27 23.73 13.50
C ARG A 287 -23.09 22.52 13.93
N ASP A 288 -22.68 21.88 15.02
CA ASP A 288 -23.36 20.76 15.66
C ASP A 288 -23.80 19.64 14.69
N VAL A 289 -22.95 19.35 13.69
CA VAL A 289 -23.23 18.35 12.65
C VAL A 289 -23.26 16.96 13.26
N VAL A 290 -24.36 16.23 13.01
CA VAL A 290 -24.55 14.86 13.48
C VAL A 290 -24.90 13.94 12.31
N LYS A 291 -24.27 12.76 12.27
CA LYS A 291 -24.67 11.64 11.39
C LYS A 291 -24.83 10.36 12.17
N ARG A 292 -26.01 9.75 12.06
CA ARG A 292 -26.37 8.48 12.70
C ARG A 292 -26.66 7.44 11.64
N TYR A 293 -26.19 6.22 11.89
CA TYR A 293 -26.54 5.03 11.11
C TYR A 293 -27.27 4.04 12.01
N LEU A 294 -28.23 3.32 11.45
CA LEU A 294 -28.90 2.19 12.11
C LEU A 294 -28.17 0.92 11.65
N SER A 295 -27.57 0.20 12.58
CA SER A 295 -26.96 -1.11 12.36
C SER A 295 -27.78 -2.18 13.05
N VAL A 296 -28.01 -3.31 12.38
CA VAL A 296 -28.74 -4.44 12.93
C VAL A 296 -28.02 -5.01 14.16
N ASP A 297 -26.69 -5.04 14.12
CA ASP A 297 -25.86 -5.67 15.18
C ASP A 297 -25.43 -4.71 16.28
N ARG A 298 -25.31 -3.40 15.99
CA ARG A 298 -24.75 -2.39 16.90
C ARG A 298 -25.74 -1.30 17.31
N GLY A 299 -27.00 -1.38 16.88
CA GLY A 299 -28.01 -0.36 17.15
C GLY A 299 -27.69 0.97 16.45
N VAL A 300 -27.81 2.10 17.15
CA VAL A 300 -27.54 3.43 16.61
C VAL A 300 -26.05 3.75 16.71
N VAL A 301 -25.37 3.81 15.58
CA VAL A 301 -23.97 4.25 15.47
C VAL A 301 -23.94 5.74 15.14
N ARG A 302 -23.28 6.55 15.98
CA ARG A 302 -23.07 7.98 15.75
C ARG A 302 -21.70 8.19 15.11
N ALA A 303 -21.64 8.18 13.78
CA ALA A 303 -20.40 8.34 13.04
C ALA A 303 -19.85 9.78 13.13
N VAL A 304 -20.74 10.79 13.16
CA VAL A 304 -20.43 12.19 13.46
C VAL A 304 -21.38 12.63 14.57
N ASN A 305 -20.88 13.28 15.62
CA ASN A 305 -21.62 13.51 16.85
C ASN A 305 -21.39 14.92 17.42
N GLY A 306 -22.06 15.92 16.82
CA GLY A 306 -21.99 17.32 17.26
C GLY A 306 -20.66 17.97 16.88
N VAL A 307 -20.27 17.85 15.60
CA VAL A 307 -19.02 18.42 15.07
C VAL A 307 -19.26 19.86 14.62
N SER A 308 -18.40 20.78 15.11
CA SER A 308 -18.39 22.20 14.70
C SER A 308 -16.98 22.62 14.33
N PHE A 309 -16.82 23.22 13.14
CA PHE A 309 -15.55 23.73 12.62
C PHE A 309 -15.79 24.76 11.51
N ASP A 310 -14.74 25.48 11.15
CA ASP A 310 -14.70 26.37 10.00
C ASP A 310 -13.42 26.18 9.20
N VAL A 311 -13.48 26.44 7.90
CA VAL A 311 -12.35 26.43 6.96
C VAL A 311 -12.35 27.75 6.21
N ASN A 312 -11.17 28.32 5.99
CA ASN A 312 -11.00 29.58 5.28
C ASN A 312 -10.58 29.33 3.82
N GLU A 313 -10.72 30.35 2.97
CA GLU A 313 -10.20 30.29 1.59
C GLU A 313 -8.69 30.15 1.59
N GLN A 314 -8.16 29.43 0.61
CA GLN A 314 -6.72 29.14 0.42
C GLN A 314 -6.07 28.36 1.57
N GLU A 315 -6.86 27.89 2.54
CA GLU A 315 -6.39 27.07 3.65
C GLU A 315 -6.28 25.60 3.24
N ILE A 316 -5.23 24.90 3.68
CA ILE A 316 -5.20 23.45 3.71
C ILE A 316 -5.59 23.01 5.12
N PHE A 317 -6.83 22.55 5.28
CA PHE A 317 -7.39 22.14 6.57
C PHE A 317 -7.38 20.63 6.73
N GLY A 318 -6.70 20.13 7.77
CA GLY A 318 -6.58 18.71 8.07
C GLY A 318 -7.71 18.18 8.97
N ILE A 319 -8.28 17.02 8.65
CA ILE A 319 -9.17 16.25 9.54
C ILE A 319 -8.46 14.95 9.88
N ILE A 320 -7.97 14.83 11.11
CA ILE A 320 -7.11 13.74 11.56
C ILE A 320 -7.77 12.88 12.63
N GLY A 321 -7.33 11.64 12.77
CA GLY A 321 -7.83 10.71 13.79
C GLY A 321 -7.71 9.24 13.38
N LYS A 322 -7.87 8.34 14.35
CA LYS A 322 -7.81 6.88 14.12
C LYS A 322 -8.87 6.41 13.11
N SER A 323 -8.64 5.25 12.50
CA SER A 323 -9.66 4.59 11.67
C SER A 323 -10.96 4.41 12.46
N GLY A 324 -12.11 4.67 11.80
CA GLY A 324 -13.43 4.64 12.46
C GLY A 324 -13.78 5.89 13.28
N ALA A 325 -12.95 6.93 13.34
CA ALA A 325 -13.26 8.19 14.04
C ALA A 325 -14.40 9.01 13.41
N GLY A 326 -14.84 8.67 12.18
CA GLY A 326 -15.91 9.38 11.46
C GLY A 326 -15.41 10.33 10.37
N LYS A 327 -14.13 10.38 10.07
CA LYS A 327 -13.48 11.28 9.09
C LYS A 327 -14.10 11.19 7.69
N THR A 328 -14.13 9.99 7.11
CA THR A 328 -14.72 9.74 5.78
C THR A 328 -16.24 10.04 5.74
N THR A 329 -16.95 9.87 6.85
CA THR A 329 -18.35 10.29 6.93
C THR A 329 -18.46 11.81 6.87
N LEU A 330 -17.57 12.52 7.54
CA LEU A 330 -17.55 13.98 7.54
C LEU A 330 -17.14 14.52 6.17
N SER A 331 -16.11 13.94 5.49
CA SER A 331 -15.70 14.33 4.13
C SER A 331 -16.85 14.20 3.12
N ARG A 332 -17.64 13.11 3.22
CA ARG A 332 -18.81 12.89 2.37
C ARG A 332 -19.95 13.87 2.65
N ILE A 333 -20.10 14.36 3.89
CA ILE A 333 -21.07 15.41 4.22
C ILE A 333 -20.61 16.74 3.63
N ILE A 334 -19.33 17.11 3.78
CA ILE A 334 -18.75 18.33 3.22
C ILE A 334 -18.90 18.34 1.70
N SER A 335 -18.59 17.24 1.03
CA SER A 335 -18.72 17.09 -0.42
C SER A 335 -20.16 17.00 -0.92
N GLY A 336 -21.15 17.03 -0.01
CA GLY A 336 -22.58 16.95 -0.36
C GLY A 336 -23.03 15.60 -0.90
N ILE A 337 -22.23 14.53 -0.76
CA ILE A 337 -22.61 13.16 -1.12
C ILE A 337 -23.57 12.59 -0.09
N LEU A 338 -23.34 12.91 1.19
CA LEU A 338 -24.10 12.39 2.32
C LEU A 338 -24.81 13.51 3.06
N GLU A 339 -26.10 13.30 3.40
CA GLU A 339 -26.85 14.22 4.24
C GLU A 339 -26.54 14.02 5.72
N PRO A 340 -26.31 15.07 6.51
CA PRO A 340 -26.26 14.96 7.97
C PRO A 340 -27.66 14.60 8.52
N THR A 341 -27.68 14.01 9.71
CA THR A 341 -28.96 13.72 10.41
C THR A 341 -29.53 14.98 11.07
N SER A 342 -28.63 15.88 11.52
CA SER A 342 -28.96 17.18 12.11
C SER A 342 -27.73 18.08 12.14
N GLY A 343 -27.91 19.34 12.48
CA GLY A 343 -26.87 20.37 12.50
C GLY A 343 -26.90 21.24 11.25
N GLU A 344 -25.95 22.15 11.13
CA GLU A 344 -25.81 23.09 10.01
C GLU A 344 -24.47 22.87 9.30
N MET A 345 -24.51 22.87 7.97
CA MET A 345 -23.31 22.83 7.11
C MET A 345 -23.53 23.79 5.95
N ASN A 346 -22.73 24.83 5.89
CA ASN A 346 -22.80 25.87 4.87
C ASN A 346 -21.46 25.97 4.13
N VAL A 347 -21.53 26.11 2.80
CA VAL A 347 -20.37 26.35 1.93
C VAL A 347 -20.62 27.67 1.18
N ARG A 348 -19.61 28.55 1.13
CA ARG A 348 -19.67 29.79 0.39
C ARG A 348 -19.26 29.59 -1.08
N ILE A 349 -20.06 30.11 -1.99
CA ILE A 349 -19.81 30.11 -3.43
C ILE A 349 -19.94 31.55 -3.91
N GLY A 350 -18.80 32.21 -4.19
CA GLY A 350 -18.75 33.64 -4.35
C GLY A 350 -19.26 34.34 -3.08
N ASP A 351 -20.22 35.24 -3.23
CA ASP A 351 -20.82 35.98 -2.09
C ASP A 351 -21.97 35.25 -1.39
N ASN A 352 -22.34 34.04 -1.86
CA ASN A 352 -23.53 33.36 -1.38
C ASN A 352 -23.20 32.12 -0.54
N TRP A 353 -23.82 32.00 0.63
CA TRP A 353 -23.78 30.81 1.45
C TRP A 353 -24.84 29.80 1.00
N VAL A 354 -24.40 28.57 0.77
CA VAL A 354 -25.24 27.44 0.34
C VAL A 354 -25.39 26.44 1.49
N ASP A 355 -26.63 26.15 1.87
CA ASP A 355 -26.96 25.17 2.89
C ASP A 355 -26.82 23.74 2.33
N MET A 356 -25.79 23.03 2.77
CA MET A 356 -25.48 21.66 2.36
C MET A 356 -26.43 20.60 2.96
N THR A 357 -27.20 20.96 3.96
CA THR A 357 -28.16 20.04 4.61
C THR A 357 -29.44 19.86 3.80
N LYS A 358 -29.73 20.81 2.89
CA LYS A 358 -30.93 20.78 2.06
C LYS A 358 -30.65 20.16 0.69
N PRO A 359 -31.49 19.22 0.23
CA PRO A 359 -31.41 18.69 -1.13
C PRO A 359 -31.89 19.71 -2.17
N GLY A 360 -31.56 19.46 -3.46
CA GLY A 360 -32.02 20.26 -4.57
C GLY A 360 -30.96 21.11 -5.23
N ILE A 361 -31.30 21.62 -6.45
CA ILE A 361 -30.39 22.34 -7.35
C ILE A 361 -29.96 23.68 -6.74
N GLU A 362 -30.86 24.37 -6.04
CA GLU A 362 -30.60 25.67 -5.41
C GLU A 362 -29.75 25.60 -4.14
N HIS A 363 -29.59 24.39 -3.57
CA HIS A 363 -28.84 24.12 -2.36
C HIS A 363 -27.62 23.24 -2.63
N ARG A 364 -27.57 22.05 -2.01
CA ARG A 364 -26.46 21.11 -2.12
C ARG A 364 -26.08 20.77 -3.57
N GLY A 365 -27.06 20.68 -4.50
CA GLY A 365 -26.82 20.44 -5.91
C GLY A 365 -25.97 21.53 -6.58
N ARG A 366 -26.19 22.80 -6.19
CA ARG A 366 -25.39 23.95 -6.67
C ARG A 366 -23.94 23.84 -6.18
N ALA A 367 -23.75 23.55 -4.90
CA ALA A 367 -22.43 23.48 -4.29
C ALA A 367 -21.57 22.35 -4.88
N LYS A 368 -22.16 21.20 -5.23
CA LYS A 368 -21.45 20.04 -5.81
C LYS A 368 -20.66 20.36 -7.08
N GLY A 369 -21.09 21.37 -7.85
CA GLY A 369 -20.37 21.80 -9.05
C GLY A 369 -19.02 22.46 -8.72
N TYR A 370 -18.88 23.00 -7.50
CA TYR A 370 -17.72 23.74 -7.04
C TYR A 370 -16.91 23.02 -5.96
N ILE A 371 -17.30 21.79 -5.62
CA ILE A 371 -16.57 20.94 -4.66
C ILE A 371 -16.02 19.73 -5.40
N GLY A 372 -14.70 19.62 -5.43
CA GLY A 372 -13.98 18.46 -5.90
C GLY A 372 -13.82 17.43 -4.77
N LEU A 373 -13.91 16.13 -5.07
CA LEU A 373 -13.62 15.06 -4.13
C LEU A 373 -12.70 14.06 -4.78
N LEU A 374 -11.55 13.82 -4.15
CA LEU A 374 -10.64 12.74 -4.49
C LEU A 374 -10.81 11.63 -3.45
N HIS A 375 -11.26 10.47 -3.90
CA HIS A 375 -11.40 9.27 -3.08
C HIS A 375 -10.07 8.53 -2.92
N GLN A 376 -9.96 7.71 -1.89
CA GLN A 376 -8.82 6.84 -1.62
C GLN A 376 -8.52 5.86 -2.77
N GLU A 377 -9.57 5.33 -3.42
CA GLU A 377 -9.45 4.58 -4.68
C GLU A 377 -9.70 5.56 -5.83
N TYR A 378 -8.74 5.68 -6.74
CA TYR A 378 -8.83 6.62 -7.86
C TYR A 378 -9.98 6.24 -8.79
N ASP A 379 -10.91 7.16 -9.03
CA ASP A 379 -12.05 6.97 -9.94
C ASP A 379 -11.65 7.13 -11.42
N LEU A 380 -10.48 6.59 -11.80
CA LEU A 380 -10.05 6.57 -13.19
C LEU A 380 -10.69 5.40 -13.94
N TYR A 381 -11.30 5.68 -15.09
CA TYR A 381 -11.87 4.66 -15.96
C TYR A 381 -10.75 3.87 -16.65
N PRO A 382 -10.57 2.56 -16.35
CA PRO A 382 -9.40 1.80 -16.79
C PRO A 382 -9.33 1.59 -18.30
N HIS A 383 -10.46 1.68 -19.00
CA HIS A 383 -10.56 1.49 -20.46
C HIS A 383 -10.55 2.81 -21.24
N ARG A 384 -10.22 3.92 -20.60
CA ARG A 384 -10.11 5.25 -21.19
C ARG A 384 -8.70 5.79 -21.05
N THR A 385 -8.26 6.55 -22.06
CA THR A 385 -6.97 7.25 -21.97
C THR A 385 -6.99 8.32 -20.88
N VAL A 386 -5.83 8.82 -20.49
CA VAL A 386 -5.73 9.97 -19.57
C VAL A 386 -6.52 11.16 -20.11
N LEU A 387 -6.38 11.46 -21.42
CA LEU A 387 -7.13 12.54 -22.05
C LEU A 387 -8.65 12.34 -21.92
N ASP A 388 -9.16 11.15 -22.19
CA ASP A 388 -10.58 10.84 -22.11
C ASP A 388 -11.09 10.92 -20.67
N ASN A 389 -10.30 10.44 -19.68
CA ASN A 389 -10.63 10.58 -18.26
C ASN A 389 -10.78 12.04 -17.84
N LEU A 390 -9.89 12.92 -18.31
CA LEU A 390 -9.93 14.34 -17.99
C LEU A 390 -11.05 15.06 -18.74
N THR A 391 -11.25 14.78 -20.03
CA THR A 391 -12.27 15.45 -20.84
C THR A 391 -13.69 15.09 -20.44
N ASP A 392 -13.93 13.85 -20.02
CA ASP A 392 -15.24 13.43 -19.48
C ASP A 392 -15.62 14.23 -18.22
N ALA A 393 -14.66 14.58 -17.40
CA ALA A 393 -14.91 15.39 -16.20
C ALA A 393 -15.41 16.81 -16.52
N ILE A 394 -15.06 17.36 -17.70
CA ILE A 394 -15.52 18.69 -18.16
C ILE A 394 -16.92 18.64 -18.79
N GLY A 395 -17.32 17.50 -19.34
CA GLY A 395 -18.57 17.31 -20.08
C GLY A 395 -18.43 17.32 -21.59
N LEU A 396 -19.46 16.78 -22.28
CA LEU A 396 -19.44 16.49 -23.71
C LEU A 396 -19.48 17.72 -24.64
N GLU A 397 -19.78 18.91 -24.13
CA GLU A 397 -19.96 20.13 -24.95
C GLU A 397 -18.65 20.91 -25.17
N PHE A 398 -17.53 20.44 -24.62
CA PHE A 398 -16.25 21.17 -24.69
C PHE A 398 -15.51 20.82 -26.01
N PRO A 399 -15.12 21.81 -26.84
CA PRO A 399 -14.37 21.56 -28.07
C PRO A 399 -13.09 20.77 -27.79
N LYS A 400 -12.84 19.69 -28.56
CA LYS A 400 -11.74 18.73 -28.30
C LYS A 400 -10.36 19.40 -28.17
N GLU A 401 -10.07 20.39 -29.01
CA GLU A 401 -8.79 21.11 -28.95
C GLU A 401 -8.63 21.92 -27.66
N LEU A 402 -9.71 22.53 -27.19
CA LEU A 402 -9.71 23.31 -25.95
C LEU A 402 -9.64 22.38 -24.73
N ALA A 403 -10.34 21.24 -24.78
CA ALA A 403 -10.27 20.19 -23.77
C ALA A 403 -8.83 19.65 -23.61
N MET A 404 -8.14 19.40 -24.73
CA MET A 404 -6.74 18.97 -24.70
C MET A 404 -5.81 20.03 -24.08
N ARG A 405 -5.99 21.30 -24.44
CA ARG A 405 -5.21 22.40 -23.84
C ARG A 405 -5.43 22.48 -22.34
N LYS A 406 -6.70 22.41 -21.91
CA LYS A 406 -7.05 22.44 -20.50
C LYS A 406 -6.49 21.23 -19.75
N ALA A 407 -6.54 20.04 -20.34
CA ALA A 407 -5.95 18.83 -19.76
C ALA A 407 -4.43 18.98 -19.53
N ILE A 408 -3.69 19.52 -20.51
CA ILE A 408 -2.25 19.75 -20.37
C ILE A 408 -1.95 20.76 -19.25
N ILE A 409 -2.69 21.86 -19.19
CA ILE A 409 -2.52 22.87 -18.14
C ILE A 409 -2.80 22.28 -16.76
N THR A 410 -3.91 21.54 -16.62
CA THR A 410 -4.29 20.95 -15.33
C THR A 410 -3.35 19.82 -14.91
N LEU A 411 -2.79 19.05 -15.84
CA LEU A 411 -1.73 18.10 -15.52
C LEU A 411 -0.46 18.81 -15.02
N GLY A 412 -0.15 19.99 -15.59
CA GLY A 412 0.92 20.86 -15.08
C GLY A 412 0.68 21.27 -13.63
N MET A 413 -0.55 21.71 -13.30
CA MET A 413 -0.96 22.08 -11.94
C MET A 413 -0.88 20.88 -10.96
N ALA A 414 -1.13 19.66 -11.45
CA ALA A 414 -0.93 18.42 -10.70
C ALA A 414 0.54 17.95 -10.65
N GLY A 415 1.50 18.79 -11.05
CA GLY A 415 2.94 18.55 -10.90
C GLY A 415 3.60 17.73 -12.03
N PHE A 416 2.98 17.64 -13.23
CA PHE A 416 3.66 17.09 -14.40
C PHE A 416 4.40 18.17 -15.18
N THR A 417 5.58 17.82 -15.71
CA THR A 417 6.25 18.72 -16.68
C THR A 417 5.44 18.81 -17.98
N PRO A 418 5.58 19.89 -18.77
CA PRO A 418 4.86 20.04 -20.05
C PRO A 418 5.11 18.90 -21.03
N GLU A 419 6.32 18.35 -21.07
CA GLU A 419 6.71 17.21 -21.92
C GLU A 419 5.99 15.96 -21.46
N LYS A 420 6.03 15.66 -20.16
CA LYS A 420 5.39 14.49 -19.57
C LYS A 420 3.87 14.55 -19.67
N SER A 421 3.28 15.74 -19.50
CA SER A 421 1.84 15.94 -19.69
C SER A 421 1.38 15.53 -21.08
N ARG A 422 2.14 15.88 -22.15
CA ARG A 422 1.81 15.47 -23.52
C ARG A 422 2.02 13.98 -23.75
N GLU A 423 3.06 13.40 -23.18
CA GLU A 423 3.39 11.97 -23.30
C GLU A 423 2.27 11.09 -22.73
N ILE A 424 1.76 11.42 -21.54
CA ILE A 424 0.81 10.56 -20.83
C ILE A 424 -0.63 10.67 -21.33
N LEU A 425 -1.01 11.72 -22.08
CA LEU A 425 -2.40 11.91 -22.54
C LEU A 425 -2.99 10.71 -23.27
N GLY A 426 -2.17 9.99 -24.05
CA GLY A 426 -2.59 8.80 -24.79
C GLY A 426 -2.48 7.48 -24.03
N ARG A 427 -1.95 7.49 -22.81
CA ARG A 427 -1.79 6.28 -22.00
C ARG A 427 -3.09 5.92 -21.27
N TYR A 428 -3.22 4.63 -20.95
CA TYR A 428 -4.27 4.10 -20.09
C TYR A 428 -3.82 4.06 -18.62
N PRO A 429 -4.74 4.06 -17.65
CA PRO A 429 -4.38 4.04 -16.21
C PRO A 429 -3.47 2.88 -15.80
N ASP A 430 -3.57 1.71 -16.42
CA ASP A 430 -2.71 0.55 -16.17
C ASP A 430 -1.25 0.73 -16.63
N GLN A 431 -0.99 1.72 -17.49
CA GLN A 431 0.33 2.09 -18.00
C GLN A 431 0.99 3.21 -17.20
N LEU A 432 0.36 3.66 -16.12
CA LEU A 432 0.84 4.71 -15.24
C LEU A 432 1.39 4.12 -13.94
N SER A 433 2.42 4.74 -13.38
CA SER A 433 2.84 4.47 -11.99
C SER A 433 1.75 4.92 -11.00
N GLU A 434 1.79 4.45 -9.76
CA GLU A 434 0.80 4.84 -8.74
C GLU A 434 0.83 6.36 -8.47
N GLY A 435 2.01 6.99 -8.43
CA GLY A 435 2.13 8.44 -8.31
C GLY A 435 1.57 9.20 -9.52
N GLU A 436 1.79 8.68 -10.76
CA GLU A 436 1.18 9.26 -11.96
C GLU A 436 -0.34 9.12 -11.95
N LYS A 437 -0.88 7.96 -11.53
CA LYS A 437 -2.33 7.75 -11.36
C LYS A 437 -2.94 8.74 -10.39
N HIS A 438 -2.30 8.94 -9.23
CA HIS A 438 -2.76 9.91 -8.23
C HIS A 438 -2.79 11.32 -8.80
N ARG A 439 -1.70 11.77 -9.45
CA ARG A 439 -1.65 13.10 -10.08
C ARG A 439 -2.68 13.27 -11.20
N VAL A 440 -2.92 12.24 -12.00
CA VAL A 440 -3.99 12.25 -13.02
C VAL A 440 -5.37 12.33 -12.36
N ALA A 441 -5.60 11.60 -11.26
CA ALA A 441 -6.86 11.67 -10.53
C ALA A 441 -7.05 13.04 -9.85
N LEU A 442 -5.99 13.64 -9.31
CA LEU A 442 -6.01 15.02 -8.82
C LEU A 442 -6.33 15.99 -9.96
N ALA A 443 -5.67 15.86 -11.11
CA ALA A 443 -5.98 16.66 -12.30
C ALA A 443 -7.43 16.50 -12.76
N GLN A 444 -8.02 15.29 -12.67
CA GLN A 444 -9.42 15.04 -12.99
C GLN A 444 -10.39 15.80 -12.06
N VAL A 445 -10.00 16.02 -10.81
CA VAL A 445 -10.76 16.86 -9.88
C VAL A 445 -10.56 18.34 -10.20
N LEU A 446 -9.30 18.77 -10.38
CA LEU A 446 -8.92 20.18 -10.60
C LEU A 446 -9.41 20.74 -11.95
N ILE A 447 -9.57 19.91 -12.98
CA ILE A 447 -9.97 20.35 -14.32
C ILE A 447 -11.37 21.02 -14.34
N ARG A 448 -12.17 20.74 -13.31
CA ARG A 448 -13.50 21.35 -13.10
C ARG A 448 -13.45 22.72 -12.43
N GLU A 449 -12.26 23.20 -12.05
CA GLU A 449 -12.03 24.45 -11.34
C GLU A 449 -12.89 24.54 -10.06
N PRO A 450 -12.74 23.60 -9.13
CA PRO A 450 -13.48 23.62 -7.87
C PRO A 450 -12.97 24.78 -6.99
N LEU A 451 -13.82 25.31 -6.12
CA LEU A 451 -13.43 26.27 -5.06
C LEU A 451 -12.92 25.57 -3.80
N LEU A 452 -13.33 24.32 -3.63
CA LEU A 452 -12.99 23.47 -2.49
C LEU A 452 -12.68 22.06 -2.96
N VAL A 453 -11.51 21.57 -2.60
CA VAL A 453 -11.08 20.18 -2.88
C VAL A 453 -11.02 19.40 -1.59
N VAL A 454 -11.74 18.29 -1.53
CA VAL A 454 -11.71 17.34 -0.40
C VAL A 454 -10.91 16.12 -0.82
N LEU A 455 -9.83 15.84 -0.09
CA LEU A 455 -8.95 14.70 -0.31
C LEU A 455 -9.16 13.69 0.82
N ASP A 456 -9.71 12.51 0.51
CA ASP A 456 -9.97 11.46 1.51
C ASP A 456 -8.87 10.40 1.45
N GLU A 457 -7.93 10.42 2.41
CA GLU A 457 -6.75 9.58 2.53
C GLU A 457 -5.85 9.63 1.27
N PRO A 458 -5.38 10.84 0.86
CA PRO A 458 -4.68 11.02 -0.42
C PRO A 458 -3.34 10.27 -0.51
N THR A 459 -2.70 9.96 0.62
CA THR A 459 -1.43 9.22 0.65
C THR A 459 -1.62 7.72 0.85
N GLY A 460 -2.78 7.27 1.35
CA GLY A 460 -3.16 5.87 1.52
C GLY A 460 -2.00 4.92 1.85
N THR A 461 -1.78 3.94 0.97
CA THR A 461 -0.70 2.94 1.06
C THR A 461 0.49 3.27 0.15
N MET A 462 0.73 4.55 -0.15
CA MET A 462 1.82 4.98 -1.03
C MET A 462 3.18 4.87 -0.37
N ASP A 463 4.19 4.62 -1.19
CA ASP A 463 5.59 4.70 -0.78
C ASP A 463 5.99 6.13 -0.38
N PRO A 464 7.03 6.30 0.43
CA PRO A 464 7.45 7.62 0.94
C PRO A 464 7.73 8.65 -0.16
N ILE A 465 8.25 8.20 -1.30
CA ILE A 465 8.59 9.06 -2.43
C ILE A 465 7.33 9.56 -3.14
N THR A 466 6.41 8.65 -3.43
CA THR A 466 5.11 9.00 -4.01
C THR A 466 4.34 9.96 -3.09
N LYS A 467 4.48 9.83 -1.74
CA LYS A 467 3.90 10.79 -0.78
C LYS A 467 4.48 12.19 -0.93
N ILE A 468 5.79 12.32 -1.16
CA ILE A 468 6.45 13.61 -1.42
C ILE A 468 5.92 14.21 -2.74
N ASP A 469 5.81 13.40 -3.80
CA ASP A 469 5.23 13.84 -5.07
C ASP A 469 3.78 14.35 -4.91
N VAL A 470 2.95 13.65 -4.12
CA VAL A 470 1.57 14.04 -3.80
C VAL A 470 1.53 15.34 -2.99
N LYS A 471 2.40 15.48 -1.99
CA LYS A 471 2.58 16.71 -1.21
C LYS A 471 2.87 17.89 -2.13
N HIS A 472 3.87 17.78 -2.99
CA HIS A 472 4.24 18.84 -3.94
C HIS A 472 3.09 19.16 -4.89
N SER A 473 2.35 18.16 -5.36
CA SER A 473 1.20 18.38 -6.25
C SER A 473 0.08 19.17 -5.58
N ILE A 474 -0.22 18.91 -4.30
CA ILE A 474 -1.26 19.61 -3.56
C ILE A 474 -0.82 21.05 -3.27
N LEU A 475 0.42 21.25 -2.81
CA LEU A 475 0.97 22.57 -2.52
C LEU A 475 1.06 23.44 -3.78
N HIS A 476 1.52 22.86 -4.89
CA HIS A 476 1.58 23.52 -6.18
C HIS A 476 0.18 23.91 -6.71
N ALA A 477 -0.80 22.99 -6.60
CA ALA A 477 -2.18 23.27 -6.98
C ALA A 477 -2.80 24.40 -6.14
N ARG A 478 -2.50 24.49 -4.82
CA ARG A 478 -2.91 25.59 -3.96
C ARG A 478 -2.36 26.93 -4.45
N GLU A 479 -1.06 27.00 -4.76
CA GLU A 479 -0.38 28.23 -5.19
C GLU A 479 -0.86 28.73 -6.56
N GLU A 480 -1.06 27.80 -7.52
CA GLU A 480 -1.41 28.15 -8.90
C GLU A 480 -2.90 28.49 -9.09
N MET A 481 -3.78 27.97 -8.23
CA MET A 481 -5.24 28.04 -8.44
C MET A 481 -5.99 28.77 -7.32
N ASP A 482 -5.31 29.23 -6.27
CA ASP A 482 -5.92 29.84 -5.07
C ASP A 482 -7.00 28.95 -4.43
N GLU A 483 -6.87 27.63 -4.55
CA GLU A 483 -7.91 26.68 -4.09
C GLU A 483 -7.78 26.35 -2.60
N THR A 484 -8.91 26.00 -2.00
CA THR A 484 -9.01 25.55 -0.61
C THR A 484 -9.01 24.02 -0.57
N PHE A 485 -8.23 23.43 0.33
CA PHE A 485 -8.14 21.99 0.49
C PHE A 485 -8.61 21.55 1.88
N ILE A 486 -9.38 20.44 1.92
CA ILE A 486 -9.67 19.70 3.14
C ILE A 486 -9.04 18.31 2.99
N VAL A 487 -8.06 18.00 3.82
CA VAL A 487 -7.31 16.74 3.79
C VAL A 487 -7.75 15.87 4.95
N VAL A 488 -8.33 14.72 4.64
CA VAL A 488 -8.64 13.69 5.63
C VAL A 488 -7.51 12.68 5.62
N SER A 489 -6.78 12.53 6.72
CA SER A 489 -5.67 11.58 6.79
C SER A 489 -5.44 11.04 8.20
N HIS A 490 -4.78 9.89 8.27
CA HIS A 490 -4.18 9.34 9.47
C HIS A 490 -2.63 9.43 9.43
N ASP A 491 -2.05 9.91 8.34
CA ASP A 491 -0.61 10.10 8.15
C ASP A 491 -0.19 11.46 8.73
N MET A 492 0.41 11.44 9.93
CA MET A 492 0.71 12.66 10.68
C MET A 492 1.87 13.44 10.11
N ASP A 493 2.86 12.78 9.51
CA ASP A 493 4.00 13.45 8.90
C ASP A 493 3.55 14.20 7.64
N PHE A 494 2.73 13.56 6.82
CA PHE A 494 2.11 14.22 5.67
C PHE A 494 1.26 15.42 6.07
N VAL A 495 0.41 15.27 7.10
CA VAL A 495 -0.44 16.36 7.61
C VAL A 495 0.38 17.51 8.17
N ARG A 496 1.46 17.22 8.91
CA ARG A 496 2.38 18.25 9.44
C ARG A 496 2.97 19.10 8.33
N ASP A 497 3.34 18.45 7.24
CA ASP A 497 4.04 19.08 6.14
C ASP A 497 3.16 19.96 5.26
N ILE A 498 1.84 19.72 5.19
CA ILE A 498 0.97 20.44 4.25
C ILE A 498 -0.17 21.23 4.87
N CYS A 499 -0.66 20.85 6.07
CA CYS A 499 -1.85 21.46 6.65
C CYS A 499 -1.51 22.69 7.50
N ASP A 500 -2.24 23.77 7.29
CA ASP A 500 -2.12 25.00 8.07
C ASP A 500 -2.78 24.84 9.45
N ARG A 501 -4.00 24.30 9.48
CA ARG A 501 -4.76 23.95 10.69
C ARG A 501 -5.33 22.54 10.59
N VAL A 502 -5.53 21.93 11.75
CA VAL A 502 -6.12 20.57 11.81
C VAL A 502 -7.19 20.46 12.89
N ALA A 503 -8.13 19.53 12.65
CA ALA A 503 -9.12 19.10 13.61
C ALA A 503 -8.90 17.63 13.97
N LEU A 504 -8.60 17.33 15.23
CA LEU A 504 -8.46 15.97 15.76
C LEU A 504 -9.82 15.38 16.08
N MET A 505 -10.20 14.32 15.36
CA MET A 505 -11.45 13.59 15.57
C MET A 505 -11.24 12.33 16.41
N ARG A 506 -12.13 12.12 17.39
CA ARG A 506 -12.19 10.90 18.22
C ARG A 506 -13.66 10.55 18.52
N GLY A 507 -14.06 9.31 18.20
CA GLY A 507 -15.44 8.85 18.47
C GLY A 507 -16.54 9.74 17.89
N GLY A 508 -16.33 10.25 16.67
CA GLY A 508 -17.27 11.12 15.98
C GLY A 508 -17.27 12.59 16.42
N LYS A 509 -16.39 13.01 17.32
CA LYS A 509 -16.29 14.39 17.83
C LYS A 509 -14.94 15.03 17.49
N ILE A 510 -14.91 16.34 17.29
CA ILE A 510 -13.67 17.11 17.31
C ILE A 510 -13.28 17.34 18.78
N ILE A 511 -12.09 16.88 19.13
CA ILE A 511 -11.52 17.00 20.49
C ILE A 511 -10.67 18.27 20.60
N LYS A 512 -9.92 18.59 19.55
CA LYS A 512 -9.09 19.77 19.45
C LYS A 512 -9.03 20.25 18.01
N MET A 513 -8.92 21.55 17.82
CA MET A 513 -8.73 22.20 16.52
C MET A 513 -7.83 23.42 16.69
N GLY A 514 -6.93 23.65 15.77
CA GLY A 514 -6.00 24.77 15.77
C GLY A 514 -4.85 24.59 14.80
N PRO A 515 -3.79 25.40 14.91
CA PRO A 515 -2.56 25.24 14.15
C PRO A 515 -2.02 23.81 14.24
N THR A 516 -1.50 23.30 13.14
CA THR A 516 -1.11 21.88 13.02
C THR A 516 -0.16 21.44 14.13
N GLU A 517 0.91 22.18 14.38
CA GLU A 517 1.91 21.86 15.41
C GLU A 517 1.30 21.79 16.83
N GLU A 518 0.40 22.72 17.17
CA GLU A 518 -0.25 22.74 18.48
C GLU A 518 -1.18 21.54 18.69
N VAL A 519 -1.88 21.06 17.65
CA VAL A 519 -2.78 19.93 17.76
C VAL A 519 -2.00 18.63 17.78
N LEU A 520 -0.96 18.48 16.95
CA LEU A 520 -0.10 17.30 16.92
C LEU A 520 0.67 17.11 18.24
N ALA A 521 1.07 18.21 18.91
CA ALA A 521 1.69 18.13 20.24
C ALA A 521 0.78 17.50 21.32
N HIS A 522 -0.54 17.54 21.15
CA HIS A 522 -1.54 16.97 22.06
C HIS A 522 -1.89 15.50 21.80
N LEU A 523 -1.31 14.88 20.77
CA LEU A 523 -1.48 13.45 20.54
C LEU A 523 -0.86 12.65 21.68
N THR A 524 -1.60 11.64 22.17
CA THR A 524 -1.07 10.68 23.13
C THR A 524 0.01 9.80 22.48
N GLU A 525 0.90 9.19 23.26
CA GLU A 525 1.91 8.25 22.73
C GLU A 525 1.28 7.12 21.91
N ASP A 526 0.13 6.59 22.36
CA ASP A 526 -0.61 5.56 21.65
C ASP A 526 -1.17 6.07 20.30
N GLU A 527 -1.59 7.33 20.24
CA GLU A 527 -2.06 7.94 18.99
C GLU A 527 -0.91 8.20 18.04
N ARG A 528 0.23 8.67 18.52
CA ARG A 528 1.43 8.86 17.70
C ARG A 528 1.90 7.55 17.06
N LYS A 529 1.96 6.46 17.83
CA LYS A 529 2.35 5.14 17.34
C LYS A 529 1.38 4.59 16.28
N VAL A 530 0.07 4.77 16.49
CA VAL A 530 -0.97 4.25 15.57
C VAL A 530 -1.10 5.09 14.31
N MET A 531 -0.75 6.38 14.35
CA MET A 531 -0.88 7.33 13.25
C MET A 531 0.46 7.68 12.58
N GLY A 532 1.53 6.94 12.89
CA GLY A 532 2.84 7.06 12.22
C GLY A 532 3.61 8.35 12.51
N ALA A 533 3.23 9.11 13.56
CA ALA A 533 3.97 10.31 13.93
C ALA A 533 5.34 9.93 14.54
N GLY A 534 6.43 10.39 13.94
CA GLY A 534 7.77 10.27 14.49
C GLY A 534 7.88 10.86 15.92
N ALA A 535 8.94 10.52 16.63
CA ALA A 535 9.25 11.15 17.92
C ALA A 535 9.46 12.66 17.74
N PRO A 536 9.11 13.51 18.75
CA PRO A 536 9.24 14.95 18.66
C PRO A 536 10.67 15.42 18.50
#